data_d05e242a53146041dad3d0138b4fc063
#
_entry.id   d05e242a53146041dad3d0138b4fc063
#
_cell.length_a   1.000
_cell.length_b   1.000
_cell.length_c   1.000
_cell.angle_alpha   90.00
_cell.angle_beta   90.00
_cell.angle_gamma   90.00
#
_symmetry.space_group_name_H-M   'P 1'
#
loop_
_entity.id
_entity.type
_entity.pdbx_description
1 polymer ?
#
loop_
_entity_poly.entity_id
_entity_poly.type
_entity_poly.pdbx_seq_one_letter_code
_entity_poly.pdbx_strand_id
1 'polypeptide(L)'
;MKEVLLITGSSGIAAATARLWAAENLVFIVGNNTEECKALTELVGEAAFAAADVRDELAVRNAVAACLDRYGRIDALFNVAGISARSAGDGPLHECKPAAWDLVMDVNAKGTFLMCREVLGVWTKNNQAGVILNCGSVLAQSPDRGFSTIGYAGSKGAIEAMSRSAAAYYAPVGIRINVIAPGLVHTPMSARAQADPQISEHMVHKQPLTKGMLSAEDIAKMACFLLRRDSSPMTGQIVTVDGGWTVSA
;
A
#
# COMPACT_ATOMS: atom_id res chain seq x y z
N MET A 1 0.73 18.77 17.77
CA MET A 1 -0.61 18.30 17.33
C MET A 1 -0.40 16.94 16.70
N LYS A 2 -1.24 15.93 17.03
CA LYS A 2 -1.15 14.61 16.41
C LYS A 2 -1.45 14.69 14.92
N GLU A 3 -0.66 14.01 14.09
CA GLU A 3 -0.89 13.90 12.65
C GLU A 3 -1.93 12.80 12.36
N VAL A 4 -2.71 12.95 11.29
CA VAL A 4 -3.75 11.99 10.88
C VAL A 4 -3.28 11.20 9.66
N LEU A 5 -3.10 9.89 9.82
CA LEU A 5 -2.86 8.94 8.74
C LEU A 5 -4.19 8.33 8.28
N LEU A 6 -4.54 8.53 7.02
CA LEU A 6 -5.54 7.75 6.31
C LEU A 6 -4.86 6.56 5.67
N ILE A 7 -5.24 5.34 6.04
CA ILE A 7 -4.60 4.11 5.54
C ILE A 7 -5.65 3.16 4.94
N THR A 8 -5.35 2.60 3.77
CA THR A 8 -6.22 1.60 3.15
C THR A 8 -5.74 0.18 3.44
N GLY A 9 -6.66 -0.71 3.78
CA GLY A 9 -6.41 -2.09 4.22
C GLY A 9 -6.46 -2.25 5.73
N SER A 10 -6.81 -3.47 6.18
CA SER A 10 -7.09 -3.81 7.59
C SER A 10 -6.15 -4.87 8.16
N SER A 11 -5.22 -5.43 7.35
CA SER A 11 -4.34 -6.52 7.76
C SER A 11 -2.91 -6.35 7.24
N GLY A 12 -2.02 -7.24 7.60
CA GLY A 12 -0.64 -7.29 7.11
C GLY A 12 0.11 -5.96 7.31
N ILE A 13 0.66 -5.42 6.22
CA ILE A 13 1.44 -4.16 6.22
C ILE A 13 0.62 -2.99 6.75
N ALA A 14 -0.67 -2.89 6.36
CA ALA A 14 -1.54 -1.82 6.84
C ALA A 14 -1.73 -1.87 8.35
N ALA A 15 -2.03 -3.04 8.90
CA ALA A 15 -2.20 -3.22 10.34
C ALA A 15 -0.90 -2.94 11.13
N ALA A 16 0.24 -3.41 10.63
CA ALA A 16 1.54 -3.14 11.26
C ALA A 16 1.86 -1.63 11.25
N THR A 17 1.62 -0.94 10.12
CA THR A 17 1.85 0.50 10.01
C THR A 17 0.90 1.29 10.91
N ALA A 18 -0.39 0.92 10.94
CA ALA A 18 -1.38 1.57 11.80
C ALA A 18 -0.96 1.50 13.29
N ARG A 19 -0.50 0.33 13.76
CA ARG A 19 -0.02 0.16 15.13
C ARG A 19 1.19 1.03 15.45
N LEU A 20 2.19 1.07 14.56
CA LEU A 20 3.39 1.88 14.76
C LEU A 20 3.09 3.38 14.73
N TRP A 21 2.22 3.81 13.81
CA TRP A 21 1.84 5.23 13.68
C TRP A 21 1.03 5.71 14.87
N ALA A 22 0.12 4.90 15.37
CA ALA A 22 -0.79 5.25 16.46
C ALA A 22 -0.11 5.45 17.81
N ALA A 23 1.15 5.03 17.98
CA ALA A 23 1.90 5.29 19.20
C ALA A 23 1.99 6.80 19.55
N GLU A 24 1.97 7.67 18.52
CA GLU A 24 2.12 9.12 18.70
C GLU A 24 1.05 9.93 17.95
N ASN A 25 0.29 9.32 17.05
CA ASN A 25 -0.56 9.98 16.06
C ASN A 25 -1.95 9.33 15.96
N LEU A 26 -2.81 9.83 15.06
CA LEU A 26 -4.15 9.34 14.81
C LEU A 26 -4.19 8.50 13.52
N VAL A 27 -5.08 7.51 13.48
CA VAL A 27 -5.24 6.63 12.32
C VAL A 27 -6.71 6.58 11.91
N PHE A 28 -6.96 6.69 10.60
CA PHE A 28 -8.24 6.38 9.98
C PHE A 28 -8.08 5.24 8.98
N ILE A 29 -8.79 4.13 9.22
CA ILE A 29 -8.66 2.91 8.44
C ILE A 29 -9.78 2.85 7.40
N VAL A 30 -9.43 2.50 6.15
CA VAL A 30 -10.39 2.23 5.08
C VAL A 30 -10.20 0.81 4.58
N GLY A 31 -11.23 -0.01 4.67
CA GLY A 31 -11.17 -1.40 4.21
C GLY A 31 -12.55 -1.94 3.87
N ASN A 32 -12.60 -3.00 3.07
CA ASN A 32 -13.87 -3.60 2.63
C ASN A 32 -14.43 -4.66 3.60
N ASN A 33 -13.66 -5.04 4.62
CA ASN A 33 -14.10 -5.97 5.66
C ASN A 33 -14.31 -5.19 6.96
N THR A 34 -15.58 -4.98 7.32
CA THR A 34 -16.00 -4.22 8.52
C THR A 34 -15.44 -4.81 9.81
N GLU A 35 -15.48 -6.14 9.96
CA GLU A 35 -15.04 -6.80 11.19
C GLU A 35 -13.52 -6.69 11.37
N GLU A 36 -12.76 -6.84 10.31
CA GLU A 36 -11.30 -6.63 10.37
C GLU A 36 -10.95 -5.17 10.68
N CYS A 37 -11.65 -4.22 10.06
CA CYS A 37 -11.44 -2.80 10.35
C CYS A 37 -11.75 -2.48 11.81
N LYS A 38 -12.85 -2.99 12.34
CA LYS A 38 -13.25 -2.84 13.74
C LYS A 38 -12.22 -3.44 14.69
N ALA A 39 -11.80 -4.68 14.46
CA ALA A 39 -10.79 -5.35 15.26
C ALA A 39 -9.44 -4.59 15.26
N LEU A 40 -9.02 -4.08 14.10
CA LEU A 40 -7.81 -3.27 14.03
C LEU A 40 -7.96 -1.94 14.78
N THR A 41 -9.13 -1.29 14.67
CA THR A 41 -9.42 -0.05 15.40
C THR A 41 -9.35 -0.25 16.92
N GLU A 42 -9.90 -1.34 17.43
CA GLU A 42 -9.85 -1.70 18.85
C GLU A 42 -8.41 -1.99 19.31
N LEU A 43 -7.62 -2.66 18.48
CA LEU A 43 -6.21 -2.95 18.76
C LEU A 43 -5.33 -1.70 18.77
N VAL A 44 -5.60 -0.74 17.91
CA VAL A 44 -4.83 0.50 17.73
C VAL A 44 -5.19 1.56 18.79
N GLY A 45 -6.41 1.55 19.29
CA GLY A 45 -6.92 2.46 20.31
C GLY A 45 -7.52 3.75 19.73
N GLU A 46 -6.76 4.84 19.66
CA GLU A 46 -7.24 6.12 19.12
C GLU A 46 -7.34 6.09 17.58
N ALA A 47 -8.18 5.21 17.04
CA ALA A 47 -8.42 5.07 15.61
C ALA A 47 -9.93 5.14 15.29
N ALA A 48 -10.22 5.34 14.01
CA ALA A 48 -11.56 5.22 13.45
C ALA A 48 -11.47 4.51 12.09
N PHE A 49 -12.61 4.07 11.56
CA PHE A 49 -12.63 3.42 10.26
C PHE A 49 -13.87 3.75 9.43
N ALA A 50 -13.79 3.53 8.14
CA ALA A 50 -14.91 3.43 7.22
C ALA A 50 -14.82 2.12 6.44
N ALA A 51 -15.94 1.40 6.33
CA ALA A 51 -16.05 0.26 5.44
C ALA A 51 -16.28 0.76 4.02
N ALA A 52 -15.32 0.52 3.11
CA ALA A 52 -15.40 0.96 1.73
C ALA A 52 -14.61 0.03 0.79
N ASP A 53 -15.19 -0.23 -0.37
CA ASP A 53 -14.48 -0.82 -1.50
C ASP A 53 -13.74 0.29 -2.25
N VAL A 54 -12.43 0.20 -2.32
CA VAL A 54 -11.59 1.21 -3.00
C VAL A 54 -11.87 1.34 -4.50
N ARG A 55 -12.57 0.37 -5.11
CA ARG A 55 -13.01 0.43 -6.51
C ARG A 55 -14.20 1.36 -6.74
N ASP A 56 -14.96 1.65 -5.69
CA ASP A 56 -16.17 2.47 -5.75
C ASP A 56 -15.83 3.93 -5.41
N GLU A 57 -15.96 4.80 -6.40
CA GLU A 57 -15.66 6.23 -6.27
C GLU A 57 -16.48 6.91 -5.17
N LEU A 58 -17.77 6.57 -5.05
CA LEU A 58 -18.63 7.18 -4.04
C LEU A 58 -18.25 6.69 -2.63
N ALA A 59 -17.95 5.39 -2.47
CA ALA A 59 -17.50 4.84 -1.21
C ALA A 59 -16.16 5.46 -0.77
N VAL A 60 -15.22 5.65 -1.69
CA VAL A 60 -13.94 6.33 -1.44
C VAL A 60 -14.15 7.78 -1.00
N ARG A 61 -14.99 8.53 -1.71
CA ARG A 61 -15.34 9.92 -1.35
C ARG A 61 -15.94 10.00 0.05
N ASN A 62 -16.88 9.12 0.36
CA ASN A 62 -17.52 9.07 1.68
C ASN A 62 -16.52 8.70 2.79
N ALA A 63 -15.58 7.79 2.53
CA ALA A 63 -14.53 7.43 3.50
C ALA A 63 -13.57 8.59 3.78
N VAL A 64 -13.17 9.34 2.76
CA VAL A 64 -12.35 10.56 2.93
C VAL A 64 -13.12 11.63 3.71
N ALA A 65 -14.39 11.85 3.40
CA ALA A 65 -15.24 12.77 4.13
C ALA A 65 -15.39 12.36 5.61
N ALA A 66 -15.64 11.09 5.89
CA ALA A 66 -15.74 10.56 7.25
C ALA A 66 -14.44 10.75 8.07
N CYS A 67 -13.27 10.64 7.43
CA CYS A 67 -11.99 10.96 8.08
C CYS A 67 -11.90 12.44 8.45
N LEU A 68 -12.31 13.32 7.54
CA LEU A 68 -12.32 14.77 7.77
C LEU A 68 -13.34 15.16 8.85
N ASP A 69 -14.53 14.57 8.84
CA ASP A 69 -15.55 14.81 9.86
C ASP A 69 -15.07 14.36 11.25
N ARG A 70 -14.31 13.28 11.31
CA ARG A 70 -13.79 12.72 12.57
C ARG A 70 -12.62 13.51 13.14
N TYR A 71 -11.67 13.93 12.29
CA TYR A 71 -10.39 14.48 12.74
C TYR A 71 -10.12 15.91 12.25
N GLY A 72 -10.92 16.44 11.33
CA GLY A 72 -10.78 17.78 10.76
C GLY A 72 -9.62 17.92 9.77
N ARG A 73 -8.81 16.90 9.58
CA ARG A 73 -7.62 16.94 8.71
C ARG A 73 -7.16 15.54 8.24
N ILE A 74 -6.38 15.53 7.18
CA ILE A 74 -5.59 14.38 6.73
C ILE A 74 -4.19 14.90 6.47
N ASP A 75 -3.16 14.33 7.10
CA ASP A 75 -1.75 14.74 6.92
C ASP A 75 -0.99 13.78 6.03
N ALA A 76 -1.36 12.51 6.08
CA ALA A 76 -0.74 11.43 5.34
C ALA A 76 -1.78 10.47 4.78
N LEU A 77 -1.50 9.94 3.59
CA LEU A 77 -2.26 8.84 2.97
C LEU A 77 -1.30 7.67 2.70
N PHE A 78 -1.66 6.47 3.16
CA PHE A 78 -0.95 5.25 2.78
C PHE A 78 -1.88 4.27 2.09
N ASN A 79 -1.70 4.08 0.80
CA ASN A 79 -2.45 3.13 0.00
C ASN A 79 -1.79 1.75 0.05
N VAL A 80 -2.36 0.83 0.85
CA VAL A 80 -1.88 -0.55 1.01
C VAL A 80 -2.88 -1.56 0.44
N ALA A 81 -4.17 -1.25 0.44
CA ALA A 81 -5.21 -2.13 -0.07
C ALA A 81 -4.86 -2.66 -1.47
N GLY A 82 -4.93 -3.96 -1.61
CA GLY A 82 -4.59 -4.62 -2.86
C GLY A 82 -4.82 -6.12 -2.77
N ILE A 83 -4.83 -6.77 -3.91
CA ILE A 83 -5.01 -8.21 -4.04
C ILE A 83 -3.98 -8.80 -5.00
N SER A 84 -3.73 -10.10 -4.85
CA SER A 84 -3.17 -10.95 -5.89
C SER A 84 -4.30 -11.80 -6.46
N ALA A 85 -4.62 -11.66 -7.74
CA ALA A 85 -5.71 -12.41 -8.36
C ALA A 85 -5.28 -13.79 -8.88
N ARG A 86 -4.23 -14.40 -8.31
CA ARG A 86 -3.77 -15.75 -8.72
C ARG A 86 -4.90 -16.78 -8.66
N SER A 87 -5.70 -16.79 -7.60
CA SER A 87 -6.87 -17.67 -7.46
C SER A 87 -7.98 -17.37 -8.46
N ALA A 88 -8.02 -16.19 -9.03
CA ALA A 88 -8.97 -15.79 -10.09
C ALA A 88 -8.42 -16.06 -11.49
N GLY A 89 -7.15 -16.49 -11.62
CA GLY A 89 -6.52 -16.83 -12.89
C GLY A 89 -5.48 -15.82 -13.38
N ASP A 90 -4.89 -15.01 -12.49
CA ASP A 90 -3.67 -14.28 -12.81
C ASP A 90 -2.48 -15.23 -12.81
N GLY A 91 -1.66 -15.19 -13.84
CA GLY A 91 -0.56 -16.11 -14.09
C GLY A 91 0.37 -15.59 -15.18
N PRO A 92 1.10 -16.51 -15.89
CA PRO A 92 1.86 -16.16 -17.08
C PRO A 92 1.00 -15.47 -18.13
N LEU A 93 1.61 -14.61 -18.95
CA LEU A 93 0.88 -13.72 -19.87
C LEU A 93 -0.17 -14.42 -20.74
N HIS A 94 0.18 -15.60 -21.29
CA HIS A 94 -0.71 -16.38 -22.17
C HIS A 94 -1.81 -17.14 -21.43
N GLU A 95 -1.72 -17.27 -20.11
CA GLU A 95 -2.68 -17.98 -19.25
C GLU A 95 -3.52 -17.01 -18.39
N CYS A 96 -3.10 -15.76 -18.29
CA CYS A 96 -3.79 -14.76 -17.49
C CYS A 96 -5.18 -14.50 -18.05
N LYS A 97 -6.20 -14.74 -17.23
CA LYS A 97 -7.59 -14.49 -17.62
C LYS A 97 -7.88 -12.99 -17.65
N PRO A 98 -8.56 -12.46 -18.69
CA PRO A 98 -8.94 -11.05 -18.75
C PRO A 98 -9.65 -10.56 -17.48
N ALA A 99 -10.59 -11.36 -16.94
CA ALA A 99 -11.30 -10.99 -15.72
C ALA A 99 -10.38 -10.90 -14.48
N ALA A 100 -9.31 -11.69 -14.40
CA ALA A 100 -8.33 -11.59 -13.32
C ALA A 100 -7.46 -10.34 -13.48
N TRP A 101 -7.09 -10.01 -14.72
CA TRP A 101 -6.41 -8.75 -15.07
C TRP A 101 -7.25 -7.54 -14.66
N ASP A 102 -8.52 -7.49 -15.10
CA ASP A 102 -9.42 -6.38 -14.81
C ASP A 102 -9.62 -6.23 -13.29
N LEU A 103 -9.84 -7.32 -12.57
CA LEU A 103 -10.03 -7.32 -11.13
C LEU A 103 -8.81 -6.73 -10.39
N VAL A 104 -7.60 -7.13 -10.78
CA VAL A 104 -6.36 -6.63 -10.15
C VAL A 104 -6.14 -5.15 -10.47
N MET A 105 -6.36 -4.75 -11.72
CA MET A 105 -6.23 -3.36 -12.14
C MET A 105 -7.26 -2.47 -11.42
N ASP A 106 -8.48 -2.93 -11.27
CA ASP A 106 -9.54 -2.18 -10.57
C ASP A 106 -9.22 -2.00 -9.08
N VAL A 107 -8.80 -3.06 -8.39
CA VAL A 107 -8.50 -2.97 -6.97
C VAL A 107 -7.20 -2.20 -6.72
N ASN A 108 -6.10 -2.64 -7.34
CA ASN A 108 -4.77 -2.14 -6.99
C ASN A 108 -4.49 -0.77 -7.60
N ALA A 109 -4.63 -0.64 -8.93
CA ALA A 109 -4.26 0.60 -9.64
C ALA A 109 -5.36 1.66 -9.53
N LYS A 110 -6.60 1.33 -9.92
CA LYS A 110 -7.72 2.26 -9.88
C LYS A 110 -8.09 2.64 -8.45
N GLY A 111 -8.12 1.67 -7.51
CA GLY A 111 -8.39 1.97 -6.10
C GLY A 111 -7.37 2.94 -5.51
N THR A 112 -6.07 2.73 -5.77
CA THR A 112 -5.01 3.67 -5.38
C THR A 112 -5.21 5.05 -6.03
N PHE A 113 -5.55 5.09 -7.33
CA PHE A 113 -5.85 6.33 -8.04
C PHE A 113 -7.02 7.09 -7.40
N LEU A 114 -8.12 6.43 -7.10
CA LEU A 114 -9.31 7.06 -6.50
C LEU A 114 -9.00 7.66 -5.13
N MET A 115 -8.31 6.93 -4.27
CA MET A 115 -7.89 7.44 -2.96
C MET A 115 -6.95 8.65 -3.09
N CYS A 116 -5.93 8.58 -3.95
CA CYS A 116 -5.04 9.69 -4.23
C CYS A 116 -5.81 10.91 -4.72
N ARG A 117 -6.71 10.73 -5.69
CA ARG A 117 -7.50 11.81 -6.29
C ARG A 117 -8.34 12.57 -5.24
N GLU A 118 -9.05 11.84 -4.39
CA GLU A 118 -9.91 12.47 -3.39
C GLU A 118 -9.08 13.22 -2.33
N VAL A 119 -8.01 12.63 -1.81
CA VAL A 119 -7.15 13.28 -0.81
C VAL A 119 -6.42 14.49 -1.42
N LEU A 120 -5.87 14.37 -2.63
CA LEU A 120 -5.24 15.48 -3.34
C LEU A 120 -6.23 16.61 -3.62
N GLY A 121 -7.49 16.29 -3.94
CA GLY A 121 -8.56 17.27 -4.11
C GLY A 121 -8.81 18.09 -2.82
N VAL A 122 -8.79 17.44 -1.67
CA VAL A 122 -8.90 18.12 -0.35
C VAL A 122 -7.69 19.02 -0.10
N TRP A 123 -6.48 18.50 -0.28
CA TRP A 123 -5.25 19.28 -0.01
C TRP A 123 -5.08 20.48 -0.94
N THR A 124 -5.34 20.31 -2.24
CA THR A 124 -5.23 21.41 -3.21
C THR A 124 -6.26 22.50 -2.95
N LYS A 125 -7.51 22.14 -2.63
CA LYS A 125 -8.56 23.11 -2.26
C LYS A 125 -8.20 23.93 -1.03
N ASN A 126 -7.50 23.32 -0.07
CA ASN A 126 -7.16 23.96 1.21
C ASN A 126 -5.74 24.53 1.25
N ASN A 127 -4.97 24.52 0.14
CA ASN A 127 -3.55 24.86 0.09
C ASN A 127 -2.74 24.11 1.17
N GLN A 128 -3.05 22.85 1.39
CA GLN A 128 -2.45 22.00 2.41
C GLN A 128 -1.32 21.16 1.83
N ALA A 129 -0.16 21.17 2.46
CA ALA A 129 0.90 20.20 2.22
C ALA A 129 0.53 18.82 2.81
N GLY A 130 1.07 17.75 2.25
CA GLY A 130 0.81 16.41 2.74
C GLY A 130 1.77 15.37 2.17
N VAL A 131 1.60 14.12 2.57
CA VAL A 131 2.40 13.01 2.04
C VAL A 131 1.54 11.83 1.65
N ILE A 132 1.79 11.30 0.45
CA ILE A 132 1.22 10.04 -0.04
C ILE A 132 2.33 9.00 -0.12
N LEU A 133 2.05 7.83 0.44
CA LEU A 133 2.82 6.62 0.22
C LEU A 133 1.94 5.59 -0.46
N ASN A 134 2.39 5.06 -1.58
CA ASN A 134 1.69 4.00 -2.30
C ASN A 134 2.44 2.67 -2.16
N CYS A 135 1.71 1.57 -1.97
CA CYS A 135 2.31 0.25 -1.88
C CYS A 135 2.50 -0.35 -3.28
N GLY A 136 3.75 -0.31 -3.76
CA GLY A 136 4.24 -1.01 -4.94
C GLY A 136 4.53 -2.49 -4.69
N SER A 137 5.50 -3.01 -5.42
CA SER A 137 6.06 -4.36 -5.23
C SER A 137 7.35 -4.50 -6.02
N VAL A 138 8.30 -5.29 -5.52
CA VAL A 138 9.50 -5.69 -6.30
C VAL A 138 9.13 -6.35 -7.63
N LEU A 139 7.97 -7.00 -7.73
CA LEU A 139 7.54 -7.67 -8.96
C LEU A 139 7.25 -6.70 -10.13
N ALA A 140 7.10 -5.42 -9.87
CA ALA A 140 7.00 -4.40 -10.91
C ALA A 140 8.37 -4.13 -11.58
N GLN A 141 9.47 -4.36 -10.88
CA GLN A 141 10.82 -3.97 -11.29
C GLN A 141 11.76 -5.18 -11.48
N SER A 142 11.64 -6.18 -10.61
CA SER A 142 12.47 -7.40 -10.59
C SER A 142 11.58 -8.62 -10.54
N PRO A 143 11.03 -9.04 -11.69
CA PRO A 143 10.14 -10.21 -11.78
C PRO A 143 10.90 -11.48 -11.43
N ASP A 144 10.16 -12.46 -10.90
CA ASP A 144 10.67 -13.79 -10.59
C ASP A 144 9.75 -14.85 -11.17
N ARG A 145 10.35 -15.93 -11.74
CA ARG A 145 9.60 -16.98 -12.42
C ARG A 145 8.62 -17.72 -11.50
N GLY A 146 8.95 -17.85 -10.21
CA GLY A 146 8.08 -18.47 -9.19
C GLY A 146 6.85 -17.64 -8.86
N PHE A 147 6.88 -16.34 -9.23
CA PHE A 147 5.84 -15.36 -8.95
C PHE A 147 5.23 -14.72 -10.20
N SER A 148 5.09 -15.50 -11.29
CA SER A 148 4.45 -15.05 -12.53
C SER A 148 2.98 -14.73 -12.30
N THR A 149 2.69 -13.45 -12.00
CA THR A 149 1.37 -12.86 -11.88
C THR A 149 1.39 -11.53 -12.63
N ILE A 150 1.06 -11.61 -13.93
CA ILE A 150 1.27 -10.49 -14.85
C ILE A 150 0.34 -9.31 -14.57
N GLY A 151 -0.91 -9.59 -14.19
CA GLY A 151 -1.87 -8.57 -13.79
C GLY A 151 -1.41 -7.84 -12.53
N TYR A 152 -0.96 -8.57 -11.52
CA TYR A 152 -0.43 -7.99 -10.29
C TYR A 152 0.79 -7.11 -10.58
N ALA A 153 1.79 -7.63 -11.30
CA ALA A 153 2.99 -6.87 -11.64
C ALA A 153 2.64 -5.61 -12.44
N GLY A 154 1.74 -5.73 -13.44
CA GLY A 154 1.25 -4.60 -14.23
C GLY A 154 0.55 -3.55 -13.38
N SER A 155 -0.29 -3.95 -12.42
CA SER A 155 -0.97 -3.02 -11.52
C SER A 155 0.02 -2.25 -10.61
N LYS A 156 1.08 -2.93 -10.13
CA LYS A 156 2.11 -2.30 -9.31
C LYS A 156 3.00 -1.37 -10.14
N GLY A 157 3.31 -1.72 -11.40
CA GLY A 157 3.97 -0.81 -12.34
C GLY A 157 3.14 0.44 -12.65
N ALA A 158 1.82 0.30 -12.80
CA ALA A 158 0.91 1.44 -12.98
C ALA A 158 0.93 2.39 -11.76
N ILE A 159 0.95 1.85 -10.53
CA ILE A 159 1.07 2.65 -9.30
C ILE A 159 2.39 3.42 -9.30
N GLU A 160 3.51 2.81 -9.66
CA GLU A 160 4.82 3.46 -9.71
C GLU A 160 4.86 4.62 -10.71
N ALA A 161 4.37 4.39 -11.93
CA ALA A 161 4.32 5.42 -12.98
C ALA A 161 3.41 6.60 -12.60
N MET A 162 2.22 6.29 -12.08
CA MET A 162 1.26 7.29 -11.59
C MET A 162 1.85 8.12 -10.46
N SER A 163 2.52 7.48 -9.51
CA SER A 163 3.13 8.15 -8.35
C SER A 163 4.22 9.13 -8.76
N ARG A 164 5.09 8.75 -9.71
CA ARG A 164 6.13 9.66 -10.24
C ARG A 164 5.54 10.85 -10.98
N SER A 165 4.53 10.62 -11.82
CA SER A 165 3.85 11.69 -12.55
C SER A 165 3.18 12.67 -11.59
N ALA A 166 2.46 12.17 -10.58
CA ALA A 166 1.81 12.99 -9.58
C ALA A 166 2.84 13.74 -8.71
N ALA A 167 3.94 13.09 -8.30
CA ALA A 167 5.00 13.73 -7.54
C ALA A 167 5.58 14.96 -8.26
N ALA A 168 5.83 14.84 -9.56
CA ALA A 168 6.34 15.96 -10.37
C ALA A 168 5.36 17.16 -10.39
N TYR A 169 4.06 16.88 -10.46
CA TYR A 169 3.04 17.92 -10.53
C TYR A 169 2.80 18.61 -9.16
N TYR A 170 2.79 17.84 -8.07
CA TYR A 170 2.39 18.35 -6.75
C TYR A 170 3.57 18.79 -5.86
N ALA A 171 4.83 18.47 -6.21
CA ALA A 171 5.99 18.92 -5.42
C ALA A 171 6.07 20.43 -5.21
N PRO A 172 5.78 21.30 -6.23
CA PRO A 172 5.83 22.74 -6.05
C PRO A 172 4.85 23.28 -4.98
N VAL A 173 3.81 22.54 -4.63
CA VAL A 173 2.82 22.92 -3.61
C VAL A 173 3.04 22.17 -2.28
N GLY A 174 4.23 21.56 -2.11
CA GLY A 174 4.63 20.91 -0.86
C GLY A 174 4.01 19.53 -0.59
N ILE A 175 3.44 18.88 -1.60
CA ILE A 175 2.91 17.52 -1.48
C ILE A 175 3.97 16.53 -1.97
N ARG A 176 4.29 15.52 -1.15
CA ARG A 176 5.22 14.46 -1.46
C ARG A 176 4.48 13.18 -1.80
N ILE A 177 4.92 12.48 -2.83
CA ILE A 177 4.33 11.21 -3.24
C ILE A 177 5.45 10.23 -3.52
N ASN A 178 5.50 9.12 -2.76
CA ASN A 178 6.50 8.08 -2.90
C ASN A 178 5.82 6.69 -2.99
N VAL A 179 6.60 5.71 -3.37
CA VAL A 179 6.20 4.30 -3.41
C VAL A 179 7.14 3.52 -2.49
N ILE A 180 6.58 2.63 -1.68
CA ILE A 180 7.33 1.56 -1.03
C ILE A 180 7.11 0.28 -1.83
N ALA A 181 8.19 -0.41 -2.20
CA ALA A 181 8.16 -1.64 -3.00
C ALA A 181 8.66 -2.83 -2.15
N PRO A 182 7.76 -3.55 -1.47
CA PRO A 182 8.14 -4.71 -0.67
C PRO A 182 8.57 -5.90 -1.52
N GLY A 183 9.47 -6.72 -0.97
CA GLY A 183 9.66 -8.11 -1.37
C GLY A 183 8.50 -9.01 -0.93
N LEU A 184 8.74 -10.30 -0.75
CA LEU A 184 7.76 -11.22 -0.20
C LEU A 184 7.65 -11.04 1.32
N VAL A 185 6.47 -10.64 1.77
CA VAL A 185 6.16 -10.32 3.17
C VAL A 185 5.20 -11.36 3.76
N HIS A 186 5.42 -11.77 4.99
CA HIS A 186 4.53 -12.65 5.73
C HIS A 186 3.23 -11.91 6.10
N THR A 187 2.19 -12.10 5.29
CA THR A 187 0.88 -11.45 5.42
C THR A 187 -0.24 -12.42 5.01
N PRO A 188 -1.51 -12.15 5.27
CA PRO A 188 -2.61 -12.98 4.77
C PRO A 188 -2.59 -13.16 3.25
N MET A 189 -2.18 -12.16 2.48
CA MET A 189 -2.08 -12.23 1.01
C MET A 189 -1.06 -13.29 0.54
N SER A 190 0.00 -13.52 1.29
CA SER A 190 1.07 -14.47 0.96
C SER A 190 0.86 -15.87 1.55
N ALA A 191 -0.32 -16.18 2.12
CA ALA A 191 -0.61 -17.44 2.81
C ALA A 191 -0.24 -18.70 1.96
N ARG A 192 -0.51 -18.68 0.64
CA ARG A 192 -0.10 -19.74 -0.27
C ARG A 192 1.43 -19.93 -0.28
N ALA A 193 2.16 -18.83 -0.38
CA ALA A 193 3.62 -18.87 -0.42
C ALA A 193 4.22 -19.35 0.92
N GLN A 194 3.57 -19.01 2.03
CA GLN A 194 3.95 -19.46 3.38
C GLN A 194 3.78 -20.97 3.56
N ALA A 195 2.78 -21.57 2.90
CA ALA A 195 2.49 -22.99 2.97
C ALA A 195 3.33 -23.84 1.99
N ASP A 196 4.10 -23.22 1.11
CA ASP A 196 4.88 -23.89 0.07
C ASP A 196 6.36 -24.01 0.47
N PRO A 197 6.87 -25.22 0.78
CA PRO A 197 8.28 -25.41 1.17
C PRO A 197 9.27 -24.99 0.08
N GLN A 198 8.93 -25.16 -1.21
CA GLN A 198 9.81 -24.79 -2.31
C GLN A 198 9.96 -23.27 -2.39
N ILE A 199 8.87 -22.53 -2.15
CA ILE A 199 8.94 -21.08 -2.07
C ILE A 199 9.74 -20.64 -0.85
N SER A 200 9.54 -21.29 0.30
CA SER A 200 10.30 -20.98 1.52
C SER A 200 11.79 -21.16 1.32
N GLU A 201 12.22 -22.26 0.68
CA GLU A 201 13.61 -22.52 0.33
C GLU A 201 14.16 -21.49 -0.67
N HIS A 202 13.40 -21.17 -1.73
CA HIS A 202 13.77 -20.16 -2.71
C HIS A 202 13.98 -18.78 -2.05
N MET A 203 13.13 -18.41 -1.09
CA MET A 203 13.24 -17.12 -0.40
C MET A 203 14.49 -16.97 0.46
N VAL A 204 15.08 -18.06 0.96
CA VAL A 204 16.37 -18.00 1.69
C VAL A 204 17.47 -17.39 0.81
N HIS A 205 17.43 -17.69 -0.49
CA HIS A 205 18.39 -17.15 -1.47
C HIS A 205 17.94 -15.82 -2.04
N LYS A 206 16.65 -15.67 -2.32
CA LYS A 206 16.10 -14.47 -2.98
C LYS A 206 15.99 -13.26 -2.06
N GLN A 207 15.80 -13.49 -0.75
CA GLN A 207 15.80 -12.48 0.31
C GLN A 207 16.87 -12.81 1.36
N PRO A 208 18.16 -12.74 1.01
CA PRO A 208 19.25 -13.27 1.84
C PRO A 208 19.43 -12.57 3.18
N LEU A 209 19.05 -11.29 3.31
CA LEU A 209 19.16 -10.57 4.57
C LEU A 209 18.20 -11.10 5.63
N THR A 210 17.01 -11.51 5.23
CA THR A 210 15.99 -12.07 6.13
C THR A 210 16.00 -13.59 6.16
N LYS A 211 16.73 -14.22 5.24
CA LYS A 211 16.76 -15.68 5.04
C LYS A 211 15.35 -16.29 4.90
N GLY A 212 14.47 -15.56 4.20
CA GLY A 212 13.07 -15.91 4.04
C GLY A 212 12.19 -14.67 3.86
N MET A 213 10.92 -14.79 4.19
CA MET A 213 9.97 -13.68 4.06
C MET A 213 10.26 -12.56 5.06
N LEU A 214 10.06 -11.32 4.63
CA LEU A 214 10.06 -10.16 5.53
C LEU A 214 8.85 -10.21 6.47
N SER A 215 8.97 -9.56 7.62
CA SER A 215 7.81 -9.27 8.46
C SER A 215 7.04 -8.03 7.97
N ALA A 216 5.77 -7.93 8.32
CA ALA A 216 4.99 -6.73 8.04
C ALA A 216 5.57 -5.50 8.78
N GLU A 217 6.18 -5.71 9.93
CA GLU A 217 6.85 -4.69 10.74
C GLU A 217 8.09 -4.10 10.05
N ASP A 218 8.84 -4.88 9.27
CA ASP A 218 9.99 -4.37 8.51
C ASP A 218 9.55 -3.33 7.48
N ILE A 219 8.43 -3.60 6.81
CA ILE A 219 7.84 -2.67 5.86
C ILE A 219 7.24 -1.46 6.58
N ALA A 220 6.54 -1.69 7.70
CA ALA A 220 5.87 -0.64 8.45
C ALA A 220 6.84 0.40 9.02
N LYS A 221 8.03 -0.01 9.48
CA LYS A 221 9.08 0.91 9.95
C LYS A 221 9.51 1.89 8.86
N MET A 222 9.78 1.38 7.66
CA MET A 222 10.15 2.22 6.52
C MET A 222 8.96 3.06 6.04
N ALA A 223 7.74 2.50 6.05
CA ALA A 223 6.54 3.26 5.71
C ALA A 223 6.35 4.45 6.66
N CYS A 224 6.47 4.25 7.97
CA CYS A 224 6.40 5.33 8.95
C CYS A 224 7.49 6.40 8.72
N PHE A 225 8.74 6.01 8.40
CA PHE A 225 9.79 6.96 8.03
C PHE A 225 9.42 7.79 6.79
N LEU A 226 8.92 7.15 5.73
CA LEU A 226 8.53 7.82 4.49
C LEU A 226 7.32 8.75 4.66
N LEU A 227 6.43 8.45 5.58
CA LEU A 227 5.25 9.25 5.91
C LEU A 227 5.57 10.44 6.81
N ARG A 228 6.65 10.39 7.61
CA ARG A 228 7.06 11.44 8.55
C ARG A 228 7.89 12.54 7.87
N ARG A 229 8.10 13.64 8.58
CA ARG A 229 8.91 14.79 8.13
C ARG A 229 10.39 14.47 7.96
N ASP A 230 10.89 13.40 8.58
CA ASP A 230 12.28 12.96 8.46
C ASP A 230 12.69 12.63 7.01
N SER A 231 11.70 12.29 6.17
CA SER A 231 11.87 12.07 4.73
C SER A 231 11.47 13.29 3.88
N SER A 232 11.41 14.49 4.45
CA SER A 232 10.90 15.71 3.78
C SER A 232 11.51 16.03 2.39
N PRO A 233 12.78 15.73 2.06
CA PRO A 233 13.31 15.97 0.71
C PRO A 233 12.97 14.86 -0.29
N MET A 234 12.25 13.80 0.12
CA MET A 234 11.96 12.65 -0.73
C MET A 234 10.59 12.76 -1.40
N THR A 235 10.56 12.83 -2.73
CA THR A 235 9.35 12.69 -3.54
C THR A 235 9.66 12.01 -4.87
N GLY A 236 8.69 11.31 -5.46
CA GLY A 236 8.84 10.56 -6.71
C GLY A 236 9.72 9.30 -6.60
N GLN A 237 10.08 8.88 -5.39
CA GLN A 237 10.96 7.74 -5.17
C GLN A 237 10.18 6.43 -5.09
N ILE A 238 10.81 5.36 -5.57
CA ILE A 238 10.39 3.97 -5.33
C ILE A 238 11.41 3.38 -4.39
N VAL A 239 11.01 3.20 -3.14
CA VAL A 239 11.89 2.71 -2.07
C VAL A 239 11.66 1.21 -1.89
N THR A 240 12.64 0.42 -2.25
CA THR A 240 12.60 -1.05 -2.16
C THR A 240 12.95 -1.49 -0.75
N VAL A 241 12.12 -2.37 -0.18
CA VAL A 241 12.35 -3.03 1.12
C VAL A 241 12.11 -4.53 0.91
N ASP A 242 13.15 -5.24 0.53
CA ASP A 242 13.02 -6.53 -0.13
C ASP A 242 13.96 -7.63 0.37
N GLY A 243 14.71 -7.37 1.44
CA GLY A 243 15.67 -8.34 1.98
C GLY A 243 16.81 -8.72 1.03
N GLY A 244 16.99 -7.95 -0.06
CA GLY A 244 18.00 -8.20 -1.10
C GLY A 244 17.45 -8.85 -2.38
N TRP A 245 16.14 -8.99 -2.53
CA TRP A 245 15.48 -9.58 -3.70
C TRP A 245 15.99 -9.02 -5.03
N THR A 246 16.03 -7.69 -5.17
CA THR A 246 16.37 -7.02 -6.43
C THR A 246 17.84 -7.14 -6.83
N VAL A 247 18.72 -7.52 -5.90
CA VAL A 247 20.18 -7.65 -6.12
C VAL A 247 20.66 -9.09 -6.01
N SER A 248 19.78 -10.05 -5.70
CA SER A 248 20.08 -11.46 -5.64
C SER A 248 19.82 -12.14 -6.99
N ALA A 249 20.68 -13.14 -7.34
CA ALA A 249 20.55 -13.93 -8.58
C ALA A 249 19.32 -14.85 -8.55
#